data_c89c3ba9e91a46ca8445abf7edc01b3b
#
_entry.id   c89c3ba9e91a46ca8445abf7edc01b3b
#
_cell.length_a   1.000
_cell.length_b   1.000
_cell.length_c   1.000
_cell.angle_alpha   90.00
_cell.angle_beta   90.00
_cell.angle_gamma   90.00
#
_symmetry.space_group_name_H-M   'P 1'
#
loop_
_entity.id
_entity.type
_entity.pdbx_description
1 polymer ?
#
loop_
_entity_poly.entity_id
_entity_poly.type
_entity_poly.pdbx_seq_one_letter_code
_entity_poly.pdbx_strand_id
1 'polypeptide(L)'
;FTEPPGYSQPAVFETIERSMAHPIGRGEGDNSSDLYALGVTIAMLLKGFDPTEGKSDKQIQELKMSKGSFVSLVGDHRVTGPTEKLLRGLLSDDTAERWTIEEAKGWAWGSTRSLRHKPSAVRGRRPLNVAGEDILYDRMAAWKIASMGDGATEFVKQSGLVSWIRQSLGDETRAGFVADAIALAQPGNALANDLLAT
;
A
#
# COMPACT_ATOMS: atom_id res chain seq x y z
N PHE A 1 14.91 -15.98 -3.52
CA PHE A 1 15.36 -16.15 -2.13
C PHE A 1 14.17 -16.63 -1.30
N THR A 2 14.20 -17.86 -0.80
CA THR A 2 13.24 -18.36 0.19
C THR A 2 13.63 -17.78 1.54
N GLU A 3 12.71 -17.05 2.18
CA GLU A 3 12.93 -16.58 3.56
C GLU A 3 13.09 -17.79 4.49
N PRO A 4 14.09 -17.81 5.36
CA PRO A 4 14.24 -18.88 6.35
C PRO A 4 12.99 -18.96 7.23
N PRO A 5 12.58 -20.16 7.69
CA PRO A 5 11.48 -20.28 8.64
C PRO A 5 11.69 -19.38 9.86
N GLY A 6 10.70 -18.53 10.16
CA GLY A 6 10.76 -17.58 11.28
C GLY A 6 11.44 -16.24 10.99
N TYR A 7 11.91 -15.99 9.77
CA TYR A 7 12.38 -14.67 9.37
C TYR A 7 11.18 -13.75 9.06
N SER A 8 11.15 -12.60 9.69
CA SER A 8 10.22 -11.53 9.36
C SER A 8 11.01 -10.37 8.77
N GLN A 9 10.70 -9.99 7.54
CA GLN A 9 11.31 -8.83 6.91
C GLN A 9 10.89 -7.57 7.68
N PRO A 10 11.81 -6.63 8.01
CA PRO A 10 11.42 -5.37 8.63
C PRO A 10 10.36 -4.63 7.80
N ALA A 11 9.35 -4.07 8.45
CA ALA A 11 8.21 -3.43 7.79
C ALA A 11 8.59 -2.32 6.80
N VAL A 12 9.75 -1.69 6.97
CA VAL A 12 10.25 -0.67 6.04
C VAL A 12 10.52 -1.24 4.64
N PHE A 13 11.02 -2.49 4.56
CA PHE A 13 11.31 -3.19 3.30
C PHE A 13 10.12 -3.96 2.75
N GLU A 14 9.06 -4.12 3.52
CA GLU A 14 7.85 -4.84 3.10
C GLU A 14 6.98 -3.91 2.23
N THR A 15 6.48 -4.42 1.11
CA THR A 15 5.54 -3.68 0.26
C THR A 15 4.17 -3.55 0.92
N ILE A 16 3.34 -2.58 0.50
CA ILE A 16 2.00 -2.39 1.08
C ILE A 16 1.13 -3.62 0.83
N GLU A 17 1.10 -4.14 -0.39
CA GLU A 17 0.32 -5.33 -0.75
C GLU A 17 0.73 -6.55 0.09
N ARG A 18 2.03 -6.74 0.33
CA ARG A 18 2.53 -7.85 1.14
C ARG A 18 2.16 -7.67 2.62
N SER A 19 2.22 -6.44 3.14
CA SER A 19 1.82 -6.15 4.52
C SER A 19 0.30 -6.30 4.76
N MET A 20 -0.51 -6.16 3.71
CA MET A 20 -1.96 -6.37 3.76
C MET A 20 -2.36 -7.84 3.60
N ALA A 21 -1.52 -8.66 2.96
CA ALA A 21 -1.79 -10.07 2.75
C ALA A 21 -1.71 -10.86 4.06
N HIS A 22 -2.60 -11.85 4.21
CA HIS A 22 -2.51 -12.79 5.32
C HIS A 22 -1.15 -13.51 5.28
N PRO A 23 -0.48 -13.76 6.42
CA PRO A 23 0.86 -14.37 6.45
C PRO A 23 1.00 -15.66 5.62
N ILE A 24 -0.04 -16.52 5.62
CA ILE A 24 -0.05 -17.75 4.82
C ILE A 24 -0.16 -17.46 3.31
N GLY A 25 -0.79 -16.35 2.93
CA GLY A 25 -0.99 -15.94 1.53
C GLY A 25 0.12 -15.08 0.94
N ARG A 26 1.15 -14.73 1.72
CA ARG A 26 2.24 -13.85 1.26
C ARG A 26 3.13 -14.47 0.20
N GLY A 27 3.10 -15.79 0.04
CA GLY A 27 3.89 -16.51 -0.95
C GLY A 27 5.41 -16.36 -0.75
N GLU A 28 6.16 -16.87 -1.72
CA GLU A 28 7.60 -16.66 -1.81
C GLU A 28 7.88 -15.22 -2.27
N GLY A 29 9.04 -14.67 -1.89
CA GLY A 29 9.49 -13.37 -2.38
C GLY A 29 9.67 -13.36 -3.90
N ASP A 30 9.39 -12.24 -4.53
CA ASP A 30 9.53 -12.05 -5.97
C ASP A 30 10.52 -10.91 -6.31
N ASN A 31 10.91 -10.84 -7.57
CA ASN A 31 11.79 -9.79 -8.05
C ASN A 31 11.21 -8.37 -7.83
N SER A 32 9.91 -8.23 -7.79
CA SER A 32 9.23 -6.96 -7.57
C SER A 32 9.43 -6.48 -6.13
N SER A 33 9.36 -7.40 -5.17
CA SER A 33 9.66 -7.12 -3.75
C SER A 33 11.13 -6.77 -3.53
N ASP A 34 12.05 -7.47 -4.22
CA ASP A 34 13.49 -7.19 -4.16
C ASP A 34 13.82 -5.81 -4.73
N LEU A 35 13.18 -5.42 -5.83
CA LEU A 35 13.33 -4.10 -6.41
C LEU A 35 12.78 -2.99 -5.51
N TYR A 36 11.67 -3.25 -4.84
CA TYR A 36 11.15 -2.34 -3.82
C TYR A 36 12.16 -2.18 -2.67
N ALA A 37 12.70 -3.28 -2.14
CA ALA A 37 13.72 -3.25 -1.09
C ALA A 37 14.99 -2.51 -1.52
N LEU A 38 15.40 -2.64 -2.79
CA LEU A 38 16.46 -1.85 -3.37
C LEU A 38 16.12 -0.35 -3.35
N GLY A 39 14.90 0.02 -3.71
CA GLY A 39 14.42 1.39 -3.63
C GLY A 39 14.49 1.98 -2.22
N VAL A 40 14.09 1.19 -1.21
CA VAL A 40 14.22 1.56 0.22
C VAL A 40 15.68 1.80 0.58
N THR A 41 16.56 0.88 0.21
CA THR A 41 18.01 0.99 0.48
C THR A 41 18.60 2.25 -0.14
N ILE A 42 18.27 2.54 -1.40
CA ILE A 42 18.74 3.75 -2.08
C ILE A 42 18.22 5.00 -1.37
N ALA A 43 16.95 5.02 -0.95
CA ALA A 43 16.38 6.15 -0.22
C ALA A 43 17.11 6.40 1.11
N MET A 44 17.42 5.34 1.87
CA MET A 44 18.20 5.43 3.12
C MET A 44 19.63 5.95 2.87
N LEU A 45 20.30 5.45 1.84
CA LEU A 45 21.64 5.90 1.47
C LEU A 45 21.66 7.38 1.09
N LEU A 46 20.67 7.84 0.33
CA LEU A 46 20.56 9.25 -0.07
C LEU A 46 20.30 10.19 1.12
N LYS A 47 19.54 9.70 2.11
CA LYS A 47 19.22 10.46 3.32
C LYS A 47 20.36 10.42 4.36
N GLY A 48 21.17 9.38 4.33
CA GLY A 48 22.17 9.11 5.36
C GLY A 48 21.62 8.57 6.68
N PHE A 49 20.32 8.27 6.75
CA PHE A 49 19.65 7.71 7.93
C PHE A 49 18.40 6.92 7.53
N ASP A 50 17.91 6.07 8.43
CA ASP A 50 16.63 5.39 8.30
C ASP A 50 15.46 6.36 8.60
N PRO A 51 14.60 6.69 7.62
CA PRO A 51 13.46 7.58 7.84
C PRO A 51 12.39 6.99 8.75
N THR A 52 12.50 5.71 9.10
CA THR A 52 11.58 5.00 9.98
C THR A 52 12.16 4.71 11.37
N GLU A 53 13.37 5.19 11.65
CA GLU A 53 14.02 5.01 12.95
C GLU A 53 13.11 5.41 14.11
N GLY A 54 13.04 4.55 15.12
CA GLY A 54 12.21 4.75 16.31
C GLY A 54 10.71 4.48 16.12
N LYS A 55 10.27 4.04 14.93
CA LYS A 55 8.88 3.66 14.68
C LYS A 55 8.68 2.14 14.80
N SER A 56 7.55 1.72 15.33
CA SER A 56 7.15 0.33 15.29
C SER A 56 6.70 -0.07 13.88
N ASP A 57 6.70 -1.38 13.57
CA ASP A 57 6.26 -1.91 12.29
C ASP A 57 4.85 -1.42 11.92
N LYS A 58 3.93 -1.40 12.90
CA LYS A 58 2.58 -0.87 12.73
C LYS A 58 2.60 0.60 12.30
N GLN A 59 3.41 1.44 12.93
CA GLN A 59 3.52 2.86 12.58
C GLN A 59 4.11 3.06 11.19
N ILE A 60 5.06 2.21 10.79
CA ILE A 60 5.65 2.23 9.44
C ILE A 60 4.58 1.86 8.39
N GLN A 61 3.81 0.81 8.65
CA GLN A 61 2.71 0.40 7.78
C GLN A 61 1.65 1.50 7.65
N GLU A 62 1.20 2.07 8.76
CA GLU A 62 0.24 3.18 8.77
C GLU A 62 0.74 4.40 7.98
N LEU A 63 2.02 4.73 8.12
CA LEU A 63 2.64 5.83 7.39
C LEU A 63 2.63 5.59 5.88
N LYS A 64 3.02 4.39 5.44
CA LYS A 64 3.00 4.01 4.03
C LYS A 64 1.59 3.99 3.47
N MET A 65 0.61 3.45 4.20
CA MET A 65 -0.78 3.40 3.78
C MET A 65 -1.40 4.78 3.62
N SER A 66 -1.06 5.71 4.49
CA SER A 66 -1.60 7.07 4.45
C SER A 66 -0.96 7.96 3.40
N LYS A 67 0.36 7.88 3.22
CA LYS A 67 1.11 8.81 2.36
C LYS A 67 1.67 8.18 1.09
N GLY A 68 1.66 6.85 1.01
CA GLY A 68 2.38 6.07 0.00
C GLY A 68 3.85 5.89 0.36
N SER A 69 4.45 4.83 -0.17
CA SER A 69 5.83 4.43 0.15
C SER A 69 6.85 5.48 -0.25
N PHE A 70 6.77 6.03 -1.45
CA PHE A 70 7.72 7.06 -1.91
C PHE A 70 7.72 8.28 -0.97
N VAL A 71 6.55 8.83 -0.65
CA VAL A 71 6.43 10.02 0.22
C VAL A 71 6.89 9.70 1.64
N SER A 72 6.59 8.51 2.14
CA SER A 72 6.95 8.08 3.49
C SER A 72 8.46 7.90 3.68
N LEU A 73 9.14 7.38 2.66
CA LEU A 73 10.55 7.02 2.74
C LEU A 73 11.47 8.13 2.21
N VAL A 74 11.08 8.82 1.15
CA VAL A 74 11.85 9.92 0.56
C VAL A 74 11.46 11.26 1.19
N GLY A 75 10.15 11.50 1.40
CA GLY A 75 9.63 12.71 2.04
C GLY A 75 10.00 13.98 1.29
N ASP A 76 10.34 15.01 2.07
CA ASP A 76 10.73 16.33 1.56
C ASP A 76 12.21 16.38 1.13
N HIS A 77 12.93 15.26 1.17
CA HIS A 77 14.30 15.23 0.69
C HIS A 77 14.30 15.53 -0.82
N ARG A 78 15.03 16.58 -1.20
CA ARG A 78 15.06 17.03 -2.61
C ARG A 78 15.85 16.06 -3.47
N VAL A 79 15.18 15.00 -3.89
CA VAL A 79 15.66 14.11 -4.93
C VAL A 79 15.02 14.56 -6.23
N THR A 80 15.85 14.85 -7.23
CA THR A 80 15.37 15.38 -8.52
C THR A 80 15.95 14.58 -9.70
N GLY A 81 15.34 14.74 -10.86
CA GLY A 81 15.87 14.18 -12.11
C GLY A 81 15.80 12.65 -12.18
N PRO A 82 16.86 12.02 -12.73
CA PRO A 82 16.87 10.56 -12.94
C PRO A 82 16.70 9.75 -11.66
N THR A 83 17.28 10.19 -10.55
CA THR A 83 17.21 9.49 -9.26
C THR A 83 15.80 9.52 -8.68
N GLU A 84 15.08 10.63 -8.82
CA GLU A 84 13.67 10.70 -8.43
C GLU A 84 12.82 9.71 -9.23
N LYS A 85 13.05 9.63 -10.54
CA LYS A 85 12.35 8.68 -11.41
C LYS A 85 12.61 7.24 -10.99
N LEU A 86 13.87 6.90 -10.71
CA LEU A 86 14.22 5.56 -10.19
C LEU A 86 13.44 5.24 -8.92
N LEU A 87 13.53 6.12 -7.91
CA LEU A 87 12.87 5.88 -6.63
C LEU A 87 11.34 5.80 -6.76
N ARG A 88 10.72 6.63 -7.60
CA ARG A 88 9.27 6.53 -7.87
C ARG A 88 8.92 5.22 -8.57
N GLY A 89 9.75 4.74 -9.47
CA GLY A 89 9.55 3.45 -10.14
C GLY A 89 9.70 2.26 -9.19
N LEU A 90 10.76 2.24 -8.39
CA LEU A 90 11.03 1.14 -7.45
C LEU A 90 10.08 1.13 -6.25
N LEU A 91 9.71 2.31 -5.73
CA LEU A 91 8.84 2.46 -4.56
C LEU A 91 7.36 2.66 -4.94
N SER A 92 6.97 2.30 -6.18
CA SER A 92 5.57 2.32 -6.56
C SER A 92 4.77 1.34 -5.70
N ASP A 93 3.66 1.82 -5.11
CA ASP A 93 2.73 0.98 -4.35
C ASP A 93 1.78 0.19 -5.26
N ASP A 94 1.70 0.56 -6.53
CA ASP A 94 0.97 -0.21 -7.53
C ASP A 94 1.96 -1.20 -8.18
N THR A 95 1.73 -2.49 -7.97
CA THR A 95 2.59 -3.56 -8.50
C THR A 95 2.66 -3.53 -10.03
N ALA A 96 1.57 -3.15 -10.70
CA ALA A 96 1.52 -3.03 -12.16
C ALA A 96 2.35 -1.84 -12.69
N GLU A 97 2.57 -0.82 -11.87
CA GLU A 97 3.37 0.37 -12.21
C GLU A 97 4.79 0.30 -11.63
N ARG A 98 5.07 -0.66 -10.74
CA ARG A 98 6.42 -0.84 -10.18
C ARG A 98 7.38 -1.29 -11.27
N TRP A 99 8.56 -0.71 -11.27
CA TRP A 99 9.57 -1.04 -12.27
C TRP A 99 10.02 -2.49 -12.18
N THR A 100 10.22 -3.05 -13.36
CA THR A 100 10.86 -4.36 -13.55
C THR A 100 12.38 -4.24 -13.51
N ILE A 101 13.07 -5.37 -13.44
CA ILE A 101 14.54 -5.43 -13.53
C ILE A 101 15.03 -4.78 -14.84
N GLU A 102 14.33 -5.01 -15.95
CA GLU A 102 14.74 -4.46 -17.26
C GLU A 102 14.58 -2.93 -17.31
N GLU A 103 13.58 -2.38 -16.65
CA GLU A 103 13.39 -0.93 -16.53
C GLU A 103 14.44 -0.29 -15.63
N ALA A 104 14.78 -0.93 -14.51
CA ALA A 104 15.85 -0.49 -13.62
C ALA A 104 17.22 -0.52 -14.33
N LYS A 105 17.52 -1.59 -15.09
CA LYS A 105 18.70 -1.66 -15.94
C LYS A 105 18.70 -0.57 -17.01
N GLY A 106 17.56 -0.37 -17.70
CA GLY A 106 17.42 0.69 -18.72
C GLY A 106 17.76 2.05 -18.15
N TRP A 107 17.29 2.35 -16.93
CA TRP A 107 17.65 3.59 -16.22
C TRP A 107 19.17 3.69 -15.98
N ALA A 108 19.81 2.63 -15.53
CA ALA A 108 21.26 2.60 -15.28
C ALA A 108 22.09 2.89 -16.54
N TRP A 109 21.56 2.56 -17.71
CA TRP A 109 22.18 2.86 -19.01
C TRP A 109 21.68 4.16 -19.68
N GLY A 110 21.00 5.02 -18.91
CA GLY A 110 20.56 6.34 -19.38
C GLY A 110 19.25 6.35 -20.16
N SER A 111 18.54 5.21 -20.24
CA SER A 111 17.21 5.17 -20.83
C SER A 111 16.18 5.81 -19.87
N THR A 112 15.33 6.68 -20.39
CA THR A 112 14.28 7.31 -19.58
C THR A 112 12.92 6.85 -20.05
N ARG A 113 12.27 5.95 -19.29
CA ARG A 113 10.84 5.68 -19.48
C ARG A 113 10.01 6.80 -18.85
N SER A 114 8.95 7.20 -19.53
CA SER A 114 7.96 8.09 -18.95
C SER A 114 7.19 7.34 -17.87
N LEU A 115 7.26 7.80 -16.62
CA LEU A 115 6.43 7.26 -15.54
C LEU A 115 5.01 7.78 -15.68
N ARG A 116 4.03 6.88 -15.73
CA ARG A 116 2.64 7.22 -15.48
C ARG A 116 2.47 7.30 -13.97
N HIS A 117 2.52 8.50 -13.44
CA HIS A 117 2.31 8.69 -12.01
C HIS A 117 0.81 8.66 -11.70
N LYS A 118 0.35 7.53 -11.18
CA LYS A 118 -0.97 7.43 -10.55
C LYS A 118 -0.78 7.66 -9.04
N PRO A 119 -1.59 8.51 -8.39
CA PRO A 119 -1.51 8.65 -6.93
C PRO A 119 -1.68 7.31 -6.26
N SER A 120 -0.75 6.93 -5.40
CA SER A 120 -0.75 5.62 -4.74
C SER A 120 -1.83 5.50 -3.65
N ALA A 121 -2.34 6.63 -3.14
CA ALA A 121 -3.41 6.67 -2.15
C ALA A 121 -4.42 7.76 -2.50
N VAL A 122 -5.71 7.43 -2.46
CA VAL A 122 -6.77 8.40 -2.70
C VAL A 122 -7.23 8.94 -1.36
N ARG A 123 -7.16 10.27 -1.22
CA ARG A 123 -7.60 10.98 -0.02
C ARG A 123 -9.07 11.38 -0.15
N GLY A 124 -9.89 10.92 0.78
CA GLY A 124 -11.29 11.30 0.87
C GLY A 124 -11.49 12.78 1.28
N ARG A 125 -12.58 13.36 0.82
CA ARG A 125 -12.99 14.73 1.19
C ARG A 125 -13.50 14.80 2.63
N ARG A 126 -14.07 13.71 3.13
CA ARG A 126 -14.57 13.53 4.51
C ARG A 126 -14.01 12.27 5.08
N PRO A 127 -13.77 12.19 6.39
CA PRO A 127 -13.29 10.97 7.01
C PRO A 127 -14.37 9.88 7.05
N LEU A 128 -13.93 8.63 7.03
CA LEU A 128 -14.68 7.46 7.46
C LEU A 128 -14.26 7.17 8.90
N ASN A 129 -15.22 7.05 9.82
CA ASN A 129 -14.90 6.61 11.17
C ASN A 129 -14.80 5.08 11.19
N VAL A 130 -13.62 4.57 11.53
CA VAL A 130 -13.34 3.14 11.66
C VAL A 130 -12.88 2.87 13.08
N ALA A 131 -13.69 2.17 13.87
CA ALA A 131 -13.38 1.83 15.25
C ALA A 131 -12.97 3.05 16.12
N GLY A 132 -13.60 4.20 15.92
CA GLY A 132 -13.34 5.43 16.67
C GLY A 132 -12.22 6.31 16.09
N GLU A 133 -11.56 5.89 15.03
CA GLU A 133 -10.55 6.67 14.32
C GLU A 133 -11.11 7.26 13.02
N ASP A 134 -10.83 8.53 12.75
CA ASP A 134 -11.21 9.22 11.52
C ASP A 134 -10.18 8.98 10.41
N ILE A 135 -10.56 8.20 9.41
CA ILE A 135 -9.71 7.76 8.31
C ILE A 135 -10.04 8.54 7.03
N LEU A 136 -9.03 9.13 6.41
CA LEU A 136 -9.18 9.89 5.15
C LEU A 136 -8.67 9.16 3.92
N TYR A 137 -7.89 8.10 4.07
CA TYR A 137 -7.24 7.41 2.97
C TYR A 137 -7.88 6.03 2.75
N ASP A 138 -8.15 5.70 1.49
CA ASP A 138 -8.78 4.46 1.06
C ASP A 138 -8.03 3.20 1.56
N ARG A 139 -6.72 3.15 1.36
CA ARG A 139 -5.88 2.04 1.80
C ARG A 139 -5.85 1.88 3.32
N MET A 140 -5.81 3.00 4.04
CA MET A 140 -5.86 2.96 5.50
C MET A 140 -7.20 2.42 5.98
N ALA A 141 -8.32 2.82 5.34
CA ALA A 141 -9.64 2.29 5.65
C ALA A 141 -9.68 0.78 5.41
N ALA A 142 -9.22 0.31 4.27
CA ALA A 142 -9.16 -1.11 3.93
C ALA A 142 -8.33 -1.91 4.96
N TRP A 143 -7.12 -1.43 5.28
CA TRP A 143 -6.24 -2.08 6.24
C TRP A 143 -6.85 -2.16 7.66
N LYS A 144 -7.47 -1.06 8.14
CA LYS A 144 -8.14 -1.04 9.45
C LYS A 144 -9.33 -1.99 9.47
N ILE A 145 -10.15 -2.02 8.43
CA ILE A 145 -11.29 -2.92 8.32
C ILE A 145 -10.81 -4.38 8.30
N ALA A 146 -9.79 -4.70 7.50
CA ALA A 146 -9.20 -6.04 7.46
C ALA A 146 -8.68 -6.51 8.83
N SER A 147 -8.12 -5.60 9.62
CA SER A 147 -7.60 -5.91 10.96
C SER A 147 -8.71 -6.16 12.00
N MET A 148 -9.99 -5.91 11.68
CA MET A 148 -11.14 -6.19 12.57
C MET A 148 -11.54 -7.67 12.59
N GLY A 149 -11.01 -8.50 11.68
CA GLY A 149 -11.36 -9.92 11.60
C GLY A 149 -12.87 -10.14 11.41
N ASP A 150 -13.47 -10.99 12.25
CA ASP A 150 -14.90 -11.35 12.15
C ASP A 150 -15.85 -10.14 12.26
N GLY A 151 -15.42 -9.05 12.87
CA GLY A 151 -16.19 -7.81 13.00
C GLY A 151 -16.25 -6.98 11.71
N ALA A 152 -15.36 -7.24 10.75
CA ALA A 152 -15.25 -6.46 9.51
C ALA A 152 -16.56 -6.48 8.70
N THR A 153 -17.17 -7.64 8.54
CA THR A 153 -18.41 -7.81 7.76
C THR A 153 -19.55 -6.95 8.30
N GLU A 154 -19.77 -6.98 9.60
CA GLU A 154 -20.83 -6.22 10.24
C GLU A 154 -20.53 -4.70 10.18
N PHE A 155 -19.29 -4.33 10.43
CA PHE A 155 -18.83 -2.95 10.27
C PHE A 155 -19.09 -2.43 8.86
N VAL A 156 -18.68 -3.15 7.84
CA VAL A 156 -18.83 -2.72 6.43
C VAL A 156 -20.30 -2.51 6.05
N LYS A 157 -21.22 -3.37 6.56
CA LYS A 157 -22.66 -3.22 6.34
C LYS A 157 -23.25 -1.96 6.99
N GLN A 158 -22.73 -1.57 8.14
CA GLN A 158 -23.32 -0.49 8.96
C GLN A 158 -22.57 0.86 8.83
N SER A 159 -21.30 0.87 8.43
CA SER A 159 -20.43 2.04 8.47
C SER A 159 -20.71 3.12 7.43
N GLY A 160 -21.54 2.83 6.42
CA GLY A 160 -21.71 3.71 5.28
C GLY A 160 -20.49 3.77 4.34
N LEU A 161 -19.64 2.74 4.37
CA LEU A 161 -18.42 2.63 3.54
C LEU A 161 -18.71 2.87 2.06
N VAL A 162 -19.75 2.25 1.50
CA VAL A 162 -20.14 2.44 0.08
C VAL A 162 -20.42 3.91 -0.23
N SER A 163 -21.17 4.58 0.64
CA SER A 163 -21.46 6.01 0.48
C SER A 163 -20.20 6.86 0.62
N TRP A 164 -19.29 6.48 1.51
CA TRP A 164 -18.03 7.18 1.68
C TRP A 164 -17.12 7.02 0.44
N ILE A 165 -17.01 5.83 -0.13
CA ILE A 165 -16.25 5.59 -1.38
C ILE A 165 -16.85 6.44 -2.51
N ARG A 166 -18.16 6.40 -2.69
CA ARG A 166 -18.86 7.15 -3.74
C ARG A 166 -18.70 8.66 -3.60
N GLN A 167 -18.99 9.20 -2.44
CA GLN A 167 -19.08 10.64 -2.24
C GLN A 167 -17.77 11.30 -1.82
N SER A 168 -16.98 10.62 -1.03
CA SER A 168 -15.75 11.17 -0.45
C SER A 168 -14.54 10.91 -1.30
N LEU A 169 -14.38 9.68 -1.84
CA LEU A 169 -13.31 9.32 -2.76
C LEU A 169 -13.66 9.66 -4.22
N GLY A 170 -14.96 9.72 -4.57
CA GLY A 170 -15.43 9.96 -5.93
C GLY A 170 -15.29 8.75 -6.85
N ASP A 171 -15.23 7.53 -6.29
CA ASP A 171 -15.04 6.29 -7.03
C ASP A 171 -16.32 5.46 -7.07
N GLU A 172 -17.14 5.71 -8.11
CA GLU A 172 -18.42 5.00 -8.30
C GLU A 172 -18.21 3.52 -8.62
N THR A 173 -17.16 3.21 -9.38
CA THR A 173 -16.86 1.82 -9.78
C THR A 173 -16.53 0.96 -8.56
N ARG A 174 -15.62 1.46 -7.71
CA ARG A 174 -15.25 0.76 -6.48
C ARG A 174 -16.43 0.69 -5.51
N ALA A 175 -17.24 1.74 -5.41
CA ALA A 175 -18.46 1.73 -4.59
C ALA A 175 -19.45 0.64 -5.04
N GLY A 176 -19.59 0.42 -6.36
CA GLY A 176 -20.39 -0.65 -6.92
C GLY A 176 -19.86 -2.03 -6.52
N PHE A 177 -18.58 -2.31 -6.72
CA PHE A 177 -17.97 -3.58 -6.31
C PHE A 177 -18.16 -3.88 -4.83
N VAL A 178 -17.94 -2.90 -3.96
CA VAL A 178 -18.15 -3.07 -2.51
C VAL A 178 -19.63 -3.32 -2.18
N ALA A 179 -20.56 -2.64 -2.84
CA ALA A 179 -21.99 -2.87 -2.64
C ALA A 179 -22.39 -4.29 -3.06
N ASP A 180 -21.90 -4.78 -4.19
CA ASP A 180 -22.16 -6.13 -4.68
C ASP A 180 -21.56 -7.19 -3.74
N ALA A 181 -20.33 -6.97 -3.25
CA ALA A 181 -19.69 -7.84 -2.28
C ALA A 181 -20.51 -7.91 -0.95
N ILE A 182 -21.02 -6.77 -0.47
CA ILE A 182 -21.89 -6.72 0.71
C ILE A 182 -23.18 -7.52 0.49
N ALA A 183 -23.78 -7.40 -0.70
CA ALA A 183 -25.02 -8.12 -1.05
C ALA A 183 -24.82 -9.63 -1.14
N LEU A 184 -23.65 -10.08 -1.60
CA LEU A 184 -23.30 -11.50 -1.73
C LEU A 184 -22.78 -12.12 -0.43
N ALA A 185 -22.31 -11.31 0.51
CA ALA A 185 -21.68 -11.80 1.73
C ALA A 185 -22.68 -12.49 2.66
N GLN A 186 -22.46 -13.78 2.87
CA GLN A 186 -23.08 -14.53 3.94
C GLN A 186 -22.36 -14.27 5.30
N PRO A 187 -23.03 -14.46 6.43
CA PRO A 187 -22.39 -14.25 7.75
C PRO A 187 -21.16 -15.15 7.90
N GLY A 188 -20.00 -14.54 8.09
CA GLY A 188 -18.73 -15.20 8.42
C GLY A 188 -17.76 -15.39 7.24
N ASN A 189 -16.73 -14.59 7.14
CA ASN A 189 -15.41 -14.78 6.54
C ASN A 189 -15.07 -14.25 5.14
N ALA A 190 -15.96 -14.15 4.15
CA ALA A 190 -15.50 -13.82 2.80
C ALA A 190 -15.22 -12.33 2.57
N LEU A 191 -15.96 -11.45 3.22
CA LEU A 191 -16.02 -10.03 2.84
C LEU A 191 -14.71 -9.26 3.05
N ALA A 192 -13.99 -9.54 4.13
CA ALA A 192 -12.75 -8.83 4.43
C ALA A 192 -11.65 -9.18 3.42
N ASN A 193 -11.62 -10.42 2.95
CA ASN A 193 -10.66 -10.88 1.94
C ASN A 193 -10.99 -10.35 0.54
N ASP A 194 -12.27 -10.29 0.19
CA ASP A 194 -12.71 -9.78 -1.12
C ASP A 194 -12.53 -8.26 -1.23
N LEU A 195 -12.72 -7.52 -0.13
CA LEU A 195 -12.46 -6.08 -0.08
C LEU A 195 -10.97 -5.71 -0.18
N LEU A 196 -10.08 -6.63 0.15
CA LEU A 196 -8.63 -6.43 0.03
C LEU A 196 -8.11 -6.79 -1.37
N ALA A 197 -8.85 -7.64 -2.10
CA ALA A 197 -8.48 -8.11 -3.43
C ALA A 197 -8.92 -7.17 -4.57
N THR A 198 -9.83 -6.23 -4.29
CA THR A 198 -10.33 -5.20 -5.22
C THR A 198 -9.77 -3.82 -4.94
#